data_69ecee50a73fb406fc509ecfa2880341
#
_entry.id   69ecee50a73fb406fc509ecfa2880341
#
_cell.length_a   1.000
_cell.length_b   1.000
_cell.length_c   1.000
_cell.angle_alpha   90.00
_cell.angle_beta   90.00
_cell.angle_gamma   90.00
#
_symmetry.space_group_name_H-M   'P 1'
#
loop_
_entity.id
_entity.type
_entity.pdbx_description
1 polymer ?
#
loop_
_entity_poly.entity_id
_entity_poly.type
_entity_poly.pdbx_seq_one_letter_code
_entity_poly.pdbx_strand_id
1 'polypeptide(L)'
;MLSKLKEFQQEMIKYTETVASVLDVDIEIVDDRLIRISGTGLYKSKINESVVTEGFIYDNVIQTGQELVVLDICDNQLCIECSHYMKCLNKVIIAVPIKYNNRTIGVIGAISTDKTKKVEISAKIDNYLKFVNHICDLISMKIEEHEASKNSSRKMDMMIEIIENVEKGVIILDINSKISYINNIALKKLDIYKNIIENIVNIVSVESSSNGHELLEIDIDNKIYN
;
A
#
# COMPACT_ATOMS: atom_id res chain seq x y z
N MET A 1 2.68 -9.70 -12.64
CA MET A 1 2.80 -8.87 -11.43
C MET A 1 1.38 -8.44 -11.05
N LEU A 2 0.97 -8.59 -9.80
CA LEU A 2 -0.35 -8.13 -9.34
C LEU A 2 -0.37 -6.59 -9.32
N SER A 3 -1.56 -5.98 -9.51
CA SER A 3 -1.69 -4.53 -9.32
C SER A 3 -1.55 -4.19 -7.83
N LYS A 4 -1.12 -2.95 -7.53
CA LYS A 4 -0.96 -2.51 -6.14
C LYS A 4 -2.27 -2.62 -5.35
N LEU A 5 -3.39 -2.23 -5.94
CA LEU A 5 -4.70 -2.33 -5.30
C LEU A 5 -5.11 -3.78 -5.02
N LYS A 6 -4.66 -4.73 -5.83
CA LYS A 6 -4.94 -6.16 -5.62
C LYS A 6 -4.25 -6.71 -4.36
N GLU A 7 -3.06 -6.20 -4.01
CA GLU A 7 -2.38 -6.58 -2.76
C GLU A 7 -3.21 -6.21 -1.52
N PHE A 8 -4.06 -5.17 -1.61
CA PHE A 8 -4.93 -4.65 -0.54
C PHE A 8 -6.41 -4.95 -0.76
N GLN A 9 -6.74 -5.99 -1.52
CA GLN A 9 -8.13 -6.25 -1.92
C GLN A 9 -9.10 -6.34 -0.74
N GLN A 10 -8.71 -6.94 0.38
CA GLN A 10 -9.58 -7.09 1.55
C GLN A 10 -9.90 -5.73 2.20
N GLU A 11 -8.93 -4.84 2.24
CA GLU A 11 -9.12 -3.46 2.72
C GLU A 11 -10.01 -2.67 1.75
N MET A 12 -9.79 -2.83 0.45
CA MET A 12 -10.62 -2.17 -0.58
C MET A 12 -12.07 -2.59 -0.46
N ILE A 13 -12.36 -3.86 -0.19
CA ILE A 13 -13.72 -4.34 0.03
C ILE A 13 -14.36 -3.64 1.25
N LYS A 14 -13.65 -3.51 2.37
CA LYS A 14 -14.14 -2.80 3.55
C LYS A 14 -14.38 -1.31 3.28
N TYR A 15 -13.47 -0.65 2.57
CA TYR A 15 -13.65 0.75 2.20
C TYR A 15 -14.87 0.94 1.30
N THR A 16 -15.06 0.12 0.27
CA THR A 16 -16.23 0.22 -0.61
C THR A 16 -17.54 0.01 0.14
N GLU A 17 -17.62 -0.98 1.05
CA GLU A 17 -18.82 -1.22 1.87
C GLU A 17 -19.14 -0.01 2.78
N THR A 18 -18.11 0.58 3.40
CA THR A 18 -18.29 1.77 4.25
C THR A 18 -18.75 2.98 3.43
N VAL A 19 -18.08 3.27 2.31
CA VAL A 19 -18.42 4.41 1.45
C VAL A 19 -19.81 4.25 0.87
N ALA A 20 -20.20 3.06 0.42
CA ALA A 20 -21.53 2.76 -0.11
C ALA A 20 -22.60 3.02 0.94
N SER A 21 -22.37 2.62 2.20
CA SER A 21 -23.33 2.86 3.30
C SER A 21 -23.50 4.34 3.65
N VAL A 22 -22.45 5.15 3.53
CA VAL A 22 -22.49 6.59 3.83
C VAL A 22 -23.12 7.39 2.71
N LEU A 23 -22.79 7.08 1.45
CA LEU A 23 -23.27 7.81 0.28
C LEU A 23 -24.62 7.28 -0.26
N ASP A 24 -25.05 6.13 0.23
CA ASP A 24 -26.25 5.41 -0.24
C ASP A 24 -26.27 5.21 -1.78
N VAL A 25 -25.10 4.81 -2.32
CA VAL A 25 -24.88 4.45 -3.73
C VAL A 25 -24.00 3.22 -3.83
N ASP A 26 -24.00 2.58 -4.99
CA ASP A 26 -23.05 1.50 -5.24
C ASP A 26 -21.65 2.06 -5.46
N ILE A 27 -20.66 1.37 -4.89
CA ILE A 27 -19.24 1.71 -5.03
C ILE A 27 -18.51 0.55 -5.68
N GLU A 28 -17.63 0.84 -6.61
CA GLU A 28 -16.65 -0.12 -7.09
C GLU A 28 -15.24 0.49 -7.16
N ILE A 29 -14.21 -0.34 -7.02
CA ILE A 29 -12.82 0.02 -7.26
C ILE A 29 -12.29 -0.85 -8.39
N VAL A 30 -11.72 -0.19 -9.38
CA VAL A 30 -11.10 -0.81 -10.55
C VAL A 30 -9.63 -0.41 -10.58
N ASP A 31 -8.73 -1.36 -10.87
CA ASP A 31 -7.30 -1.08 -10.98
C ASP A 31 -6.89 -0.52 -12.34
N ASP A 32 -5.62 -0.17 -12.48
CA ASP A 32 -5.01 0.38 -13.72
C ASP A 32 -5.01 -0.61 -14.91
N ARG A 33 -5.45 -1.85 -14.70
CA ARG A 33 -5.63 -2.88 -15.73
C ARG A 33 -7.09 -3.14 -16.06
N LEU A 34 -7.97 -2.31 -15.55
CA LEU A 34 -9.42 -2.46 -15.68
C LEU A 34 -9.94 -3.79 -15.10
N ILE A 35 -9.37 -4.21 -13.96
CA ILE A 35 -9.87 -5.34 -13.16
C ILE A 35 -10.61 -4.79 -11.95
N ARG A 36 -11.82 -5.27 -11.70
CA ARG A 36 -12.62 -4.89 -10.53
C ARG A 36 -12.02 -5.48 -9.25
N ILE A 37 -11.48 -4.65 -8.39
CA ILE A 37 -10.84 -5.04 -7.13
C ILE A 37 -11.88 -5.23 -6.02
N SER A 38 -12.88 -4.36 -5.99
CA SER A 38 -14.00 -4.44 -5.05
C SER A 38 -15.26 -3.87 -5.67
N GLY A 39 -16.41 -4.17 -5.07
CA GLY A 39 -17.70 -3.68 -5.53
C GLY A 39 -18.81 -3.97 -4.53
N THR A 40 -19.84 -3.11 -4.52
CA THR A 40 -21.08 -3.29 -3.76
C THR A 40 -22.27 -3.48 -4.69
N GLY A 41 -23.43 -3.77 -4.15
CA GLY A 41 -24.67 -3.95 -4.92
C GLY A 41 -24.50 -4.88 -6.11
N LEU A 42 -24.78 -4.40 -7.30
CA LEU A 42 -24.71 -5.16 -8.55
C LEU A 42 -23.27 -5.61 -8.93
N TYR A 43 -22.26 -4.98 -8.36
CA TYR A 43 -20.84 -5.22 -8.68
C TYR A 43 -20.17 -6.21 -7.73
N LYS A 44 -20.84 -6.57 -6.62
CA LYS A 44 -20.28 -7.47 -5.60
C LYS A 44 -19.95 -8.86 -6.15
N SER A 45 -20.82 -9.41 -7.00
CA SER A 45 -20.60 -10.72 -7.62
C SER A 45 -19.56 -10.72 -8.75
N LYS A 46 -19.16 -9.53 -9.23
CA LYS A 46 -18.25 -9.33 -10.36
C LYS A 46 -16.83 -8.96 -9.95
N ILE A 47 -16.49 -9.13 -8.69
CA ILE A 47 -15.12 -8.88 -8.20
C ILE A 47 -14.14 -9.82 -8.91
N ASN A 48 -12.98 -9.30 -9.31
CA ASN A 48 -11.95 -9.94 -10.13
C ASN A 48 -12.28 -10.10 -11.62
N GLU A 49 -13.44 -9.62 -12.08
CA GLU A 49 -13.75 -9.57 -13.51
C GLU A 49 -13.14 -8.33 -14.17
N SER A 50 -12.81 -8.48 -15.46
CA SER A 50 -12.35 -7.37 -16.30
C SER A 50 -13.51 -6.47 -16.68
N VAL A 51 -13.29 -5.14 -16.63
CA VAL A 51 -14.24 -4.13 -17.08
C VAL A 51 -13.85 -3.46 -18.40
N VAL A 52 -12.88 -4.01 -19.13
CA VAL A 52 -12.36 -3.43 -20.39
C VAL A 52 -13.47 -3.08 -21.40
N THR A 53 -14.52 -3.88 -21.48
CA THR A 53 -15.63 -3.68 -22.44
C THR A 53 -16.73 -2.75 -21.93
N GLU A 54 -16.74 -2.43 -20.63
CA GLU A 54 -17.77 -1.60 -19.99
C GLU A 54 -17.21 -0.42 -19.21
N GLY A 55 -15.89 -0.34 -19.05
CA GLY A 55 -15.18 0.62 -18.19
C GLY A 55 -14.61 1.84 -18.89
N PHE A 56 -15.18 2.32 -19.97
CA PHE A 56 -14.67 3.47 -20.75
C PHE A 56 -14.48 4.73 -19.88
N ILE A 57 -15.37 4.97 -18.93
CA ILE A 57 -15.25 6.06 -17.94
C ILE A 57 -13.99 5.88 -17.10
N TYR A 58 -13.74 4.67 -16.61
CA TYR A 58 -12.58 4.38 -15.77
C TYR A 58 -11.28 4.44 -16.56
N ASP A 59 -11.27 3.91 -17.77
CA ASP A 59 -10.11 4.02 -18.65
C ASP A 59 -9.75 5.51 -18.92
N ASN A 60 -10.74 6.35 -19.20
CA ASN A 60 -10.52 7.78 -19.35
C ASN A 60 -9.91 8.42 -18.11
N VAL A 61 -10.43 8.11 -16.91
CA VAL A 61 -9.90 8.61 -15.63
C VAL A 61 -8.48 8.09 -15.39
N ILE A 62 -8.17 6.84 -15.73
CA ILE A 62 -6.82 6.28 -15.60
C ILE A 62 -5.84 7.03 -16.51
N GLN A 63 -6.21 7.26 -17.78
CA GLN A 63 -5.37 7.90 -18.79
C GLN A 63 -5.14 9.40 -18.48
N THR A 64 -6.18 10.11 -18.06
CA THR A 64 -6.10 11.55 -17.80
C THR A 64 -5.62 11.91 -16.40
N GLY A 65 -5.83 10.99 -15.42
CA GLY A 65 -5.60 11.26 -14.01
C GLY A 65 -6.53 12.32 -13.43
N GLN A 66 -7.66 12.61 -14.09
CA GLN A 66 -8.68 13.58 -13.68
C GLN A 66 -9.97 12.87 -13.31
N GLU A 67 -10.69 13.42 -12.34
CA GLU A 67 -12.01 12.95 -11.98
C GLU A 67 -13.03 13.22 -13.10
N LEU A 68 -14.02 12.35 -13.22
CA LEU A 68 -15.07 12.47 -14.21
C LEU A 68 -16.44 12.22 -13.57
N VAL A 69 -17.38 13.15 -13.82
CA VAL A 69 -18.76 13.03 -13.37
C VAL A 69 -19.67 12.90 -14.57
N VAL A 70 -20.45 11.84 -14.60
CA VAL A 70 -21.49 11.60 -15.60
C VAL A 70 -22.83 11.59 -14.93
N LEU A 71 -23.61 12.66 -15.12
CA LEU A 71 -24.96 12.81 -14.57
C LEU A 71 -26.05 12.28 -15.54
N ASP A 72 -25.70 12.07 -16.80
CA ASP A 72 -26.57 11.43 -17.77
C ASP A 72 -25.75 10.59 -18.74
N ILE A 73 -25.99 9.30 -18.71
CA ILE A 73 -25.29 8.35 -19.59
C ILE A 73 -25.64 8.58 -21.07
N CYS A 74 -26.87 9.03 -21.34
CA CYS A 74 -27.35 9.23 -22.69
C CYS A 74 -26.62 10.38 -23.42
N ASP A 75 -26.10 11.35 -22.67
CA ASP A 75 -25.45 12.55 -23.21
C ASP A 75 -23.93 12.47 -23.17
N ASN A 76 -23.36 11.40 -22.60
CA ASN A 76 -21.91 11.27 -22.48
C ASN A 76 -21.32 10.42 -23.61
N GLN A 77 -20.37 10.96 -24.36
CA GLN A 77 -19.79 10.30 -25.52
C GLN A 77 -19.08 8.98 -25.17
N LEU A 78 -18.34 8.93 -24.05
CA LEU A 78 -17.67 7.71 -23.60
C LEU A 78 -18.69 6.61 -23.27
N CYS A 79 -19.88 6.98 -22.79
CA CYS A 79 -20.97 6.03 -22.55
C CYS A 79 -21.61 5.55 -23.86
N ILE A 80 -21.77 6.43 -24.84
CA ILE A 80 -22.33 6.09 -26.15
C ILE A 80 -21.46 5.08 -26.89
N GLU A 81 -20.16 5.20 -26.77
CA GLU A 81 -19.15 4.28 -27.37
C GLU A 81 -19.07 2.93 -26.65
N CYS A 82 -19.62 2.83 -25.45
CA CYS A 82 -19.60 1.60 -24.65
C CYS A 82 -20.49 0.52 -25.26
N SER A 83 -19.94 -0.70 -25.42
CA SER A 83 -20.70 -1.85 -25.97
C SER A 83 -21.95 -2.23 -25.16
N HIS A 84 -22.00 -1.82 -23.90
CA HIS A 84 -23.11 -2.06 -22.98
C HIS A 84 -24.08 -0.87 -22.86
N TYR A 85 -23.89 0.21 -23.62
CA TYR A 85 -24.68 1.44 -23.56
C TYR A 85 -26.20 1.21 -23.49
N MET A 86 -26.76 0.44 -24.43
CA MET A 86 -28.18 0.16 -24.50
C MET A 86 -28.75 -0.66 -23.31
N LYS A 87 -27.90 -1.38 -22.59
CA LYS A 87 -28.25 -2.22 -21.44
C LYS A 87 -27.76 -1.63 -20.12
N CYS A 88 -27.13 -0.46 -20.15
CA CYS A 88 -26.55 0.15 -18.98
C CYS A 88 -27.63 0.58 -17.98
N LEU A 89 -27.53 0.07 -16.76
CA LEU A 89 -28.44 0.40 -15.66
C LEU A 89 -28.01 1.67 -14.93
N ASN A 90 -26.77 2.10 -15.06
CA ASN A 90 -26.21 3.25 -14.37
C ASN A 90 -26.92 4.53 -14.84
N LYS A 91 -27.16 5.44 -13.91
CA LYS A 91 -27.79 6.75 -14.20
C LYS A 91 -26.85 7.91 -13.86
N VAL A 92 -26.05 7.72 -12.81
CA VAL A 92 -25.01 8.66 -12.40
C VAL A 92 -23.74 7.85 -12.15
N ILE A 93 -22.61 8.37 -12.59
CA ILE A 93 -21.29 7.83 -12.30
C ILE A 93 -20.39 8.98 -11.86
N ILE A 94 -19.76 8.85 -10.70
CA ILE A 94 -18.70 9.73 -10.22
C ILE A 94 -17.45 8.85 -10.17
N ALA A 95 -16.47 9.13 -10.99
CA ALA A 95 -15.23 8.38 -11.08
C ALA A 95 -14.05 9.25 -10.64
N VAL A 96 -13.30 8.80 -9.62
CA VAL A 96 -12.19 9.54 -9.02
C VAL A 96 -10.93 8.69 -9.05
N PRO A 97 -9.77 9.23 -9.53
CA PRO A 97 -8.54 8.48 -9.61
C PRO A 97 -7.93 8.22 -8.24
N ILE A 98 -7.46 7.00 -8.00
CA ILE A 98 -6.57 6.64 -6.90
C ILE A 98 -5.14 6.81 -7.40
N LYS A 99 -4.34 7.67 -6.75
CA LYS A 99 -2.99 8.01 -7.19
C LYS A 99 -1.93 7.46 -6.22
N TYR A 100 -0.83 6.99 -6.78
CA TYR A 100 0.37 6.62 -6.05
C TYR A 100 1.61 7.07 -6.84
N ASN A 101 2.51 7.84 -6.21
CA ASN A 101 3.68 8.44 -6.87
C ASN A 101 3.34 9.19 -8.16
N ASN A 102 2.30 10.03 -8.12
CA ASN A 102 1.78 10.81 -9.25
C ASN A 102 1.26 9.98 -10.44
N ARG A 103 1.03 8.69 -10.26
CA ARG A 103 0.41 7.82 -11.27
C ARG A 103 -0.94 7.34 -10.80
N THR A 104 -1.90 7.28 -11.70
CA THR A 104 -3.18 6.64 -11.41
C THR A 104 -2.98 5.13 -11.36
N ILE A 105 -3.30 4.51 -10.22
CA ILE A 105 -3.20 3.07 -9.99
C ILE A 105 -4.55 2.38 -9.98
N GLY A 106 -5.62 3.15 -10.09
CA GLY A 106 -6.99 2.70 -10.17
C GLY A 106 -7.98 3.84 -10.03
N VAL A 107 -9.25 3.49 -9.97
CA VAL A 107 -10.38 4.42 -9.91
C VAL A 107 -11.40 3.94 -8.91
N ILE A 108 -11.96 4.84 -8.11
CA ILE A 108 -13.20 4.62 -7.38
C ILE A 108 -14.35 5.13 -8.22
N GLY A 109 -15.34 4.27 -8.48
CA GLY A 109 -16.62 4.62 -9.07
C GLY A 109 -17.72 4.65 -8.01
N ALA A 110 -18.41 5.80 -7.85
CA ALA A 110 -19.65 5.90 -7.12
C ALA A 110 -20.80 5.95 -8.13
N ILE A 111 -21.72 4.99 -8.03
CA ILE A 111 -22.68 4.69 -9.09
C ILE A 111 -24.10 4.68 -8.50
N SER A 112 -25.01 5.34 -9.18
CA SER A 112 -26.44 5.20 -8.89
C SER A 112 -27.17 4.66 -10.11
N THR A 113 -28.01 3.67 -9.90
CA THR A 113 -28.96 3.15 -10.90
C THR A 113 -30.34 3.79 -10.78
N ASP A 114 -30.56 4.57 -9.72
CA ASP A 114 -31.83 5.22 -9.43
C ASP A 114 -31.89 6.62 -10.06
N LYS A 115 -32.90 6.86 -10.90
CA LYS A 115 -33.14 8.16 -11.53
C LYS A 115 -33.50 9.25 -10.50
N THR A 116 -34.13 8.89 -9.40
CA THR A 116 -34.55 9.88 -8.38
C THR A 116 -33.34 10.44 -7.64
N LYS A 117 -32.31 9.62 -7.41
CA LYS A 117 -31.06 10.05 -6.78
C LYS A 117 -30.21 10.97 -7.66
N LYS A 118 -30.41 10.98 -8.98
CA LYS A 118 -29.71 11.91 -9.89
C LYS A 118 -29.87 13.36 -9.44
N VAL A 119 -31.08 13.78 -9.06
CA VAL A 119 -31.34 15.16 -8.63
C VAL A 119 -30.64 15.47 -7.31
N GLU A 120 -30.70 14.55 -6.34
CA GLU A 120 -30.00 14.70 -5.06
C GLU A 120 -28.49 14.77 -5.23
N ILE A 121 -27.91 13.84 -5.99
CA ILE A 121 -26.48 13.78 -6.25
C ILE A 121 -26.01 15.05 -6.97
N SER A 122 -26.75 15.50 -8.00
CA SER A 122 -26.44 16.74 -8.73
C SER A 122 -26.42 17.95 -7.82
N ALA A 123 -27.36 18.04 -6.89
CA ALA A 123 -27.43 19.16 -5.94
C ALA A 123 -26.29 19.18 -4.91
N LYS A 124 -25.66 18.03 -4.66
CA LYS A 124 -24.61 17.85 -3.65
C LYS A 124 -23.30 17.32 -4.25
N ILE A 125 -23.10 17.47 -5.55
CA ILE A 125 -22.00 16.84 -6.28
C ILE A 125 -20.63 17.13 -5.65
N ASP A 126 -20.39 18.37 -5.22
CA ASP A 126 -19.13 18.75 -4.58
C ASP A 126 -18.87 17.98 -3.26
N ASN A 127 -19.94 17.66 -2.52
CA ASN A 127 -19.81 16.89 -1.29
C ASN A 127 -19.45 15.41 -1.59
N TYR A 128 -20.08 14.83 -2.63
CA TYR A 128 -19.74 13.49 -3.09
C TYR A 128 -18.29 13.42 -3.57
N LEU A 129 -17.86 14.38 -4.42
CA LEU A 129 -16.48 14.45 -4.92
C LEU A 129 -15.50 14.62 -3.77
N LYS A 130 -15.72 15.56 -2.86
CA LYS A 130 -14.85 15.76 -1.70
C LYS A 130 -14.71 14.49 -0.85
N PHE A 131 -15.83 13.81 -0.59
CA PHE A 131 -15.81 12.59 0.22
C PHE A 131 -15.06 11.46 -0.49
N VAL A 132 -15.34 11.21 -1.77
CA VAL A 132 -14.65 10.16 -2.54
C VAL A 132 -13.17 10.48 -2.70
N ASN A 133 -12.79 11.75 -2.94
CA ASN A 133 -11.40 12.19 -2.99
C ASN A 133 -10.66 11.89 -1.66
N HIS A 134 -11.28 12.21 -0.50
CA HIS A 134 -10.68 11.87 0.79
C HIS A 134 -10.45 10.36 0.96
N ILE A 135 -11.36 9.53 0.47
CA ILE A 135 -11.16 8.07 0.50
C ILE A 135 -10.00 7.65 -0.42
N CYS A 136 -9.88 8.25 -1.61
CA CYS A 136 -8.75 8.03 -2.50
C CYS A 136 -7.42 8.39 -1.83
N ASP A 137 -7.36 9.52 -1.12
CA ASP A 137 -6.19 9.96 -0.37
C ASP A 137 -5.84 8.97 0.75
N LEU A 138 -6.83 8.50 1.53
CA LEU A 138 -6.61 7.50 2.56
C LEU A 138 -6.07 6.17 2.00
N ILE A 139 -6.57 5.72 0.85
CA ILE A 139 -6.07 4.53 0.17
C ILE A 139 -4.61 4.75 -0.26
N SER A 140 -4.31 5.91 -0.85
CA SER A 140 -2.96 6.27 -1.29
C SER A 140 -1.97 6.28 -0.13
N MET A 141 -2.32 6.94 0.98
CA MET A 141 -1.50 6.97 2.21
C MET A 141 -1.26 5.56 2.77
N LYS A 142 -2.28 4.69 2.75
CA LYS A 142 -2.15 3.31 3.23
C LYS A 142 -1.18 2.48 2.40
N ILE A 143 -1.21 2.68 1.08
CA ILE A 143 -0.27 2.03 0.16
C ILE A 143 1.16 2.55 0.39
N GLU A 144 1.34 3.86 0.58
CA GLU A 144 2.64 4.49 0.86
C GLU A 144 3.25 3.97 2.17
N GLU A 145 2.47 3.91 3.25
CA GLU A 145 2.89 3.37 4.54
C GLU A 145 3.39 1.93 4.42
N HIS A 146 2.63 1.09 3.72
CA HIS A 146 3.01 -0.31 3.51
C HIS A 146 4.30 -0.47 2.69
N GLU A 147 4.43 0.29 1.60
CA GLU A 147 5.64 0.26 0.77
C GLU A 147 6.87 0.77 1.54
N ALA A 148 6.72 1.79 2.37
CA ALA A 148 7.78 2.30 3.23
C ALA A 148 8.23 1.21 4.24
N SER A 149 7.28 0.54 4.91
CA SER A 149 7.56 -0.57 5.82
C SER A 149 8.27 -1.73 5.11
N LYS A 150 7.78 -2.13 3.93
CA LYS A 150 8.35 -3.19 3.10
C LYS A 150 9.79 -2.87 2.65
N ASN A 151 10.05 -1.61 2.28
CA ASN A 151 11.38 -1.15 1.91
C ASN A 151 12.34 -1.11 3.09
N SER A 152 11.88 -0.72 4.29
CA SER A 152 12.67 -0.75 5.52
C SER A 152 13.08 -2.19 5.87
N SER A 153 12.14 -3.13 5.80
CA SER A 153 12.42 -4.56 6.03
C SER A 153 13.46 -5.10 5.05
N ARG A 154 13.30 -4.83 3.75
CA ARG A 154 14.28 -5.25 2.71
C ARG A 154 15.68 -4.68 2.95
N LYS A 155 15.78 -3.41 3.36
CA LYS A 155 17.07 -2.80 3.70
C LYS A 155 17.72 -3.50 4.87
N MET A 156 16.95 -3.86 5.90
CA MET A 156 17.44 -4.61 7.04
C MET A 156 17.94 -6.00 6.65
N ASP A 157 17.19 -6.73 5.83
CA ASP A 157 17.58 -8.05 5.31
C ASP A 157 18.90 -7.97 4.52
N MET A 158 19.06 -6.96 3.66
CA MET A 158 20.31 -6.72 2.91
C MET A 158 21.47 -6.38 3.85
N MET A 159 21.25 -5.57 4.90
CA MET A 159 22.29 -5.27 5.89
C MET A 159 22.75 -6.54 6.61
N ILE A 160 21.82 -7.38 7.04
CA ILE A 160 22.14 -8.67 7.66
C ILE A 160 22.95 -9.54 6.72
N GLU A 161 22.55 -9.66 5.44
CA GLU A 161 23.29 -10.43 4.44
C GLU A 161 24.72 -9.92 4.24
N ILE A 162 24.92 -8.59 4.21
CA ILE A 162 26.26 -7.99 4.13
C ILE A 162 27.08 -8.36 5.37
N ILE A 163 26.52 -8.21 6.57
CA ILE A 163 27.20 -8.50 7.84
C ILE A 163 27.57 -9.98 7.96
N GLU A 164 26.74 -10.89 7.45
CA GLU A 164 27.04 -12.33 7.44
C GLU A 164 28.22 -12.69 6.49
N ASN A 165 28.43 -11.90 5.44
CA ASN A 165 29.49 -12.13 4.45
C ASN A 165 30.81 -11.40 4.75
N VAL A 166 30.86 -10.56 5.80
CA VAL A 166 32.13 -9.92 6.24
C VAL A 166 33.01 -10.96 6.92
N GLU A 167 34.34 -10.95 6.61
CA GLU A 167 35.30 -11.85 7.21
C GLU A 167 35.60 -11.60 8.70
N LYS A 168 35.01 -10.60 9.29
CA LYS A 168 35.15 -10.23 10.70
C LYS A 168 33.92 -10.67 11.50
N GLY A 169 34.14 -11.03 12.77
CA GLY A 169 33.05 -11.20 13.71
C GLY A 169 32.39 -9.85 14.00
N VAL A 170 31.05 -9.79 13.91
CA VAL A 170 30.24 -8.58 14.14
C VAL A 170 29.21 -8.89 15.21
N ILE A 171 29.15 -7.99 16.21
CA ILE A 171 28.12 -8.00 17.26
C ILE A 171 27.47 -6.63 17.25
N ILE A 172 26.14 -6.57 17.22
CA ILE A 172 25.37 -5.35 17.32
C ILE A 172 24.67 -5.33 18.69
N LEU A 173 24.83 -4.22 19.40
CA LEU A 173 24.19 -4.02 20.70
C LEU A 173 23.01 -3.04 20.54
N ASP A 174 21.98 -3.22 21.34
CA ASP A 174 20.91 -2.25 21.48
C ASP A 174 21.32 -1.08 22.41
N ILE A 175 20.43 -0.11 22.59
CA ILE A 175 20.67 1.07 23.46
C ILE A 175 20.87 0.73 24.94
N ASN A 176 20.54 -0.50 25.35
CA ASN A 176 20.72 -1.01 26.71
C ASN A 176 21.94 -1.92 26.80
N SER A 177 22.84 -1.88 25.80
CA SER A 177 24.04 -2.73 25.69
C SER A 177 23.73 -4.24 25.65
N LYS A 178 22.53 -4.64 25.26
CA LYS A 178 22.17 -6.02 25.01
C LYS A 178 22.46 -6.42 23.58
N ILE A 179 22.91 -7.62 23.36
CA ILE A 179 23.16 -8.15 22.02
C ILE A 179 21.85 -8.21 21.23
N SER A 180 21.77 -7.41 20.20
CA SER A 180 20.65 -7.38 19.25
C SER A 180 20.87 -8.30 18.06
N TYR A 181 22.15 -8.46 17.65
CA TYR A 181 22.52 -9.33 16.54
C TYR A 181 23.99 -9.78 16.67
N ILE A 182 24.30 -10.97 16.18
CA ILE A 182 25.66 -11.54 16.12
C ILE A 182 25.79 -12.37 14.84
N ASN A 183 26.84 -12.13 14.04
CA ASN A 183 27.04 -12.90 12.81
C ASN A 183 27.73 -14.26 13.06
N ASN A 184 27.66 -15.15 12.07
CA ASN A 184 28.19 -16.51 12.16
C ASN A 184 29.68 -16.56 12.44
N ILE A 185 30.46 -15.57 12.02
CA ILE A 185 31.89 -15.50 12.25
C ILE A 185 32.20 -15.15 13.70
N ALA A 186 31.48 -14.20 14.27
CA ALA A 186 31.60 -13.88 15.69
C ALA A 186 31.21 -15.08 16.54
N LEU A 187 30.12 -15.76 16.24
CA LEU A 187 29.69 -16.99 16.92
C LEU A 187 30.77 -18.06 16.92
N LYS A 188 31.39 -18.30 15.75
CA LYS A 188 32.48 -19.30 15.61
C LYS A 188 33.77 -18.90 16.35
N LYS A 189 34.14 -17.60 16.28
CA LYS A 189 35.37 -17.11 16.92
C LYS A 189 35.30 -17.09 18.43
N LEU A 190 34.12 -16.76 18.96
CA LEU A 190 33.90 -16.65 20.40
C LEU A 190 33.68 -18.00 21.08
N ASP A 191 33.55 -19.08 20.29
CA ASP A 191 33.25 -20.43 20.81
C ASP A 191 32.05 -20.47 21.77
N ILE A 192 31.09 -19.58 21.52
CA ILE A 192 30.00 -19.29 22.43
C ILE A 192 28.91 -20.35 22.28
N TYR A 193 28.85 -21.26 23.22
CA TYR A 193 27.68 -22.06 23.46
C TYR A 193 26.50 -21.14 23.88
N LYS A 194 25.34 -21.36 23.30
CA LYS A 194 24.09 -20.56 23.41
C LYS A 194 23.69 -20.04 24.80
N ASN A 195 24.23 -20.56 25.87
CA ASN A 195 23.83 -20.27 27.24
C ASN A 195 24.72 -19.25 27.98
N ILE A 196 25.75 -18.68 27.33
CA ILE A 196 26.72 -17.80 28.02
C ILE A 196 26.57 -16.32 27.64
N ILE A 197 25.83 -16.02 26.56
CA ILE A 197 25.72 -14.65 25.99
C ILE A 197 25.03 -13.64 26.90
N GLU A 198 24.20 -14.08 27.83
CA GLU A 198 23.42 -13.16 28.68
C GLU A 198 24.19 -12.52 29.84
N ASN A 199 25.38 -13.02 30.21
CA ASN A 199 26.02 -12.65 31.47
C ASN A 199 27.49 -12.24 31.46
N ILE A 200 28.21 -12.22 30.31
CA ILE A 200 29.69 -12.09 30.35
C ILE A 200 30.20 -11.13 29.27
N VAL A 201 29.60 -9.99 29.04
CA VAL A 201 30.23 -8.99 28.17
C VAL A 201 30.70 -7.81 28.99
N ASN A 202 31.96 -7.79 29.41
CA ASN A 202 32.62 -6.57 29.83
C ASN A 202 33.08 -5.83 28.58
N ILE A 203 32.38 -4.74 28.26
CA ILE A 203 32.72 -3.90 27.12
C ILE A 203 33.74 -2.87 27.58
N VAL A 204 34.94 -2.91 27.05
CA VAL A 204 35.96 -1.88 27.24
C VAL A 204 35.97 -1.00 26.00
N SER A 205 35.66 0.28 26.14
CA SER A 205 35.71 1.25 25.02
C SER A 205 37.16 1.56 24.65
N VAL A 206 37.54 1.37 23.42
CA VAL A 206 38.93 1.54 22.94
C VAL A 206 39.10 2.68 21.96
N GLU A 207 38.36 3.59 21.76
CA GLU A 207 38.51 4.85 21.00
C GLU A 207 37.30 5.18 20.15
N SER A 208 36.87 6.47 20.24
CA SER A 208 35.87 7.02 19.35
C SER A 208 36.43 7.32 17.98
N SER A 209 35.94 6.67 16.92
CA SER A 209 36.26 7.09 15.56
C SER A 209 35.56 8.40 15.21
N SER A 210 36.15 9.21 14.33
CA SER A 210 35.67 10.52 13.88
C SER A 210 34.27 10.51 13.24
N ASN A 211 33.61 9.35 13.08
CA ASN A 211 32.30 9.15 12.48
C ASN A 211 31.20 8.73 13.47
N GLY A 212 31.42 8.87 14.78
CA GLY A 212 30.40 8.55 15.77
C GLY A 212 30.13 7.07 16.03
N HIS A 213 30.97 6.18 15.51
CA HIS A 213 30.98 4.76 15.84
C HIS A 213 32.11 4.48 16.83
N GLU A 214 31.76 3.91 17.99
CA GLU A 214 32.77 3.45 18.95
C GLU A 214 33.25 2.06 18.53
N LEU A 215 34.57 1.92 18.43
CA LEU A 215 35.21 0.58 18.37
C LEU A 215 35.25 0.05 19.82
N LEU A 216 34.63 -1.10 20.03
CA LEU A 216 34.59 -1.75 21.33
C LEU A 216 35.46 -2.99 21.29
N GLU A 217 36.40 -3.10 22.24
CA GLU A 217 37.05 -4.37 22.53
C GLU A 217 36.17 -5.18 23.47
N ILE A 218 35.99 -6.44 23.16
CA ILE A 218 35.21 -7.37 23.99
C ILE A 218 36.18 -8.33 24.66
N ASP A 219 36.27 -8.28 26.00
CA ASP A 219 37.01 -9.24 26.80
C ASP A 219 36.04 -10.36 27.25
N ILE A 220 36.37 -11.56 26.85
CA ILE A 220 35.64 -12.76 27.26
C ILE A 220 36.67 -13.73 27.84
N ASP A 221 36.60 -14.05 29.11
CA ASP A 221 37.46 -14.96 29.82
C ASP A 221 38.97 -14.65 29.62
N ASN A 222 39.38 -13.38 29.72
CA ASN A 222 40.76 -12.89 29.49
C ASN A 222 41.26 -13.07 28.04
N LYS A 223 40.40 -13.25 27.07
CA LYS A 223 40.71 -13.14 25.63
C LYS A 223 40.12 -11.86 25.06
N ILE A 224 40.97 -11.01 24.53
CA ILE A 224 40.58 -9.76 23.89
C ILE A 224 40.26 -10.04 22.41
N TYR A 225 39.08 -9.63 21.97
CA TYR A 225 38.60 -9.73 20.58
C TYR A 225 38.37 -8.34 20.03
N ASN A 226 38.92 -8.03 18.83
CA ASN A 226 38.78 -6.77 18.11
C ASN A 226 37.76 -6.93 16.97
#